data_74946703c7287740beffe7a10283afda
#
_entry.id   74946703c7287740beffe7a10283afda
#
_cell.length_a   1.000
_cell.length_b   1.000
_cell.length_c   1.000
_cell.angle_alpha   90.00
_cell.angle_beta   90.00
_cell.angle_gamma   90.00
#
_symmetry.space_group_name_H-M   'P 1'
#
loop_
_entity.id
_entity.type
_entity.pdbx_description
1 polymer ?
#
loop_
_entity_poly.entity_id
_entity_poly.type
_entity_poly.pdbx_seq_one_letter_code
_entity_poly.pdbx_strand_id
1 'polypeptide(L)'
;MKFTVPEKYYFRIHHICPRFKNDVESVLLYIADAINQIGIADTKKFNEKLIGAIYSYPGNAQKKIKTINNWRTEISSLFGLIEFDESNAYPSRLTKKLASNEDLIQFFRYFLSSFCYPGGHLKPQEIKKIIQEKVKFHPAKSLIELAIFATKKSNGERFGISKSEATHHLFNDLRVTRGTADSKKIYENIIFSRDCKHEYNSSGDVVRYAGDILDYLVLADLFDQKLDGKYYPKMQNLNAMKAILESESFYGIYDHLYEQKELNISEISELKNVWLKKINEDITDNKFDTDIDSLLNYEEIKESADVSILKNLATEITSKAVTTKKIGDYGEAITIEHEKNRIKRLGREDLIHKILKLPENLAMGYDIKSFLGENEEFSNIHIEVKTTISKNKLRVHSFTLTKNEFDVAQSYRESYYIYRLLISSSEFKLFVIKDPIGKFKQDKVKLSVSDGARITYTDESGDWHKVLI
;
A
#
# COMPACT_ATOMS: atom_id res chain seq x y z
N MET A 1 -16.48 -21.75 27.77
CA MET A 1 -17.04 -20.59 28.52
C MET A 1 -16.86 -19.36 27.68
N LYS A 2 -17.85 -18.45 27.63
CA LYS A 2 -17.76 -17.22 26.80
C LYS A 2 -16.80 -16.21 27.45
N PHE A 3 -15.80 -15.72 26.68
CA PHE A 3 -14.90 -14.67 27.13
C PHE A 3 -15.61 -13.31 27.08
N THR A 4 -15.43 -12.53 28.13
CA THR A 4 -15.89 -11.13 28.18
C THR A 4 -14.84 -10.29 28.90
N VAL A 5 -14.54 -9.12 28.35
CA VAL A 5 -13.77 -8.10 29.07
C VAL A 5 -14.64 -7.61 30.24
N PRO A 6 -14.11 -7.51 31.47
CA PRO A 6 -14.89 -6.98 32.58
C PRO A 6 -15.45 -5.59 32.27
N GLU A 7 -16.72 -5.33 32.61
CA GLU A 7 -17.46 -4.12 32.21
C GLU A 7 -16.70 -2.82 32.50
N LYS A 8 -16.07 -2.70 33.66
CA LYS A 8 -15.27 -1.52 34.07
C LYS A 8 -14.03 -1.27 33.19
N TYR A 9 -13.63 -2.24 32.37
CA TYR A 9 -12.50 -2.13 31.44
C TYR A 9 -12.93 -2.25 29.99
N TYR A 10 -14.21 -2.42 29.72
CA TYR A 10 -14.70 -2.55 28.36
C TYR A 10 -14.92 -1.19 27.71
N PHE A 11 -14.19 -0.94 26.63
CA PHE A 11 -14.42 0.20 25.76
C PHE A 11 -14.13 -0.20 24.31
N ARG A 12 -15.13 -0.04 23.46
CA ARG A 12 -14.99 -0.37 22.04
C ARG A 12 -14.47 0.83 21.28
N ILE A 13 -13.23 0.74 20.80
CA ILE A 13 -12.64 1.74 19.92
C ILE A 13 -13.26 1.60 18.51
N HIS A 14 -13.55 2.74 17.88
CA HIS A 14 -14.09 2.82 16.53
C HIS A 14 -13.15 3.58 15.62
N HIS A 15 -13.06 3.15 14.35
CA HIS A 15 -12.45 3.94 13.29
C HIS A 15 -13.24 3.81 11.98
N ILE A 16 -12.87 4.58 10.98
CA ILE A 16 -13.47 4.52 9.65
C ILE A 16 -13.01 3.23 8.97
N CYS A 17 -13.97 2.40 8.54
CA CYS A 17 -13.68 1.17 7.79
C CYS A 17 -13.85 1.42 6.29
N PRO A 18 -12.84 1.14 5.46
CA PRO A 18 -12.93 1.34 4.03
C PRO A 18 -14.05 0.50 3.40
N ARG A 19 -14.84 1.12 2.53
CA ARG A 19 -15.90 0.43 1.76
C ARG A 19 -15.34 -0.41 0.62
N PHE A 20 -14.08 -0.20 0.27
CA PHE A 20 -13.33 -0.89 -0.79
C PHE A 20 -12.33 -1.92 -0.25
N LYS A 21 -12.49 -2.40 0.97
CA LYS A 21 -11.50 -3.26 1.65
C LYS A 21 -11.18 -4.59 0.94
N ASN A 22 -12.03 -5.04 0.02
CA ASN A 22 -11.72 -6.23 -0.79
C ASN A 22 -10.79 -5.94 -1.97
N ASP A 23 -10.45 -4.66 -2.20
CA ASP A 23 -9.62 -4.20 -3.31
C ASP A 23 -8.83 -2.93 -2.91
N VAL A 24 -8.32 -2.94 -1.67
CA VAL A 24 -7.65 -1.77 -1.07
C VAL A 24 -6.44 -1.35 -1.89
N GLU A 25 -5.64 -2.31 -2.33
CA GLU A 25 -4.38 -2.05 -3.05
C GLU A 25 -4.64 -1.37 -4.39
N SER A 26 -5.52 -1.93 -5.24
CA SER A 26 -5.86 -1.32 -6.54
C SER A 26 -6.50 0.05 -6.39
N VAL A 27 -7.40 0.20 -5.40
CA VAL A 27 -8.08 1.49 -5.14
C VAL A 27 -7.08 2.55 -4.70
N LEU A 28 -6.14 2.21 -3.80
CA LEU A 28 -5.15 3.17 -3.30
C LEU A 28 -4.23 3.67 -4.40
N LEU A 29 -3.71 2.80 -5.25
CA LEU A 29 -2.89 3.21 -6.41
C LEU A 29 -3.68 4.12 -7.35
N TYR A 30 -4.89 3.69 -7.74
CA TYR A 30 -5.74 4.47 -8.63
C TYR A 30 -6.07 5.86 -8.06
N ILE A 31 -6.40 5.95 -6.78
CA ILE A 31 -6.80 7.20 -6.14
C ILE A 31 -5.60 8.10 -5.84
N ALA A 32 -4.47 7.54 -5.41
CA ALA A 32 -3.24 8.32 -5.19
C ALA A 32 -2.80 9.02 -6.47
N ASP A 33 -2.82 8.30 -7.58
CA ASP A 33 -2.53 8.83 -8.89
C ASP A 33 -3.54 9.92 -9.30
N ALA A 34 -4.86 9.68 -9.09
CA ALA A 34 -5.88 10.70 -9.35
C ALA A 34 -5.68 11.98 -8.54
N ILE A 35 -5.40 11.85 -7.25
CA ILE A 35 -5.16 12.98 -6.35
C ILE A 35 -3.91 13.73 -6.80
N ASN A 36 -2.84 13.02 -7.16
CA ASN A 36 -1.61 13.63 -7.63
C ASN A 36 -1.82 14.44 -8.93
N GLN A 37 -2.63 13.93 -9.86
CA GLN A 37 -3.00 14.65 -11.09
C GLN A 37 -3.91 15.86 -10.85
N ILE A 38 -4.81 15.81 -9.85
CA ILE A 38 -5.63 16.97 -9.47
C ILE A 38 -4.72 18.12 -9.02
N GLY A 39 -3.64 17.79 -8.33
CA GLY A 39 -2.69 18.76 -7.82
C GLY A 39 -3.28 19.66 -6.73
N ILE A 40 -2.85 20.92 -6.68
CA ILE A 40 -3.40 21.92 -5.74
C ILE A 40 -4.63 22.55 -6.37
N ALA A 41 -5.74 22.59 -5.67
CA ALA A 41 -6.96 23.24 -6.11
C ALA A 41 -7.80 23.74 -4.92
N ASP A 42 -8.66 24.73 -5.18
CA ASP A 42 -9.72 25.10 -4.24
C ASP A 42 -10.47 23.84 -3.76
N THR A 43 -10.74 23.78 -2.45
CA THR A 43 -11.29 22.57 -1.80
C THR A 43 -12.57 22.05 -2.46
N LYS A 44 -13.44 22.94 -2.96
CA LYS A 44 -14.67 22.53 -3.65
C LYS A 44 -14.34 21.87 -4.99
N LYS A 45 -13.52 22.54 -5.81
CA LYS A 45 -13.08 22.02 -7.13
C LYS A 45 -12.30 20.71 -6.98
N PHE A 46 -11.42 20.62 -5.97
CA PHE A 46 -10.69 19.40 -5.65
C PHE A 46 -11.65 18.24 -5.37
N ASN A 47 -12.64 18.46 -4.49
CA ASN A 47 -13.65 17.46 -4.15
C ASN A 47 -14.49 17.02 -5.36
N GLU A 48 -14.89 17.95 -6.23
CA GLU A 48 -15.62 17.64 -7.46
C GLU A 48 -14.80 16.74 -8.40
N LYS A 49 -13.54 17.07 -8.64
CA LYS A 49 -12.62 16.24 -9.45
C LYS A 49 -12.38 14.87 -8.82
N LEU A 50 -12.16 14.81 -7.51
CA LEU A 50 -11.96 13.54 -6.81
C LEU A 50 -13.21 12.65 -6.85
N ILE A 51 -14.41 13.22 -6.69
CA ILE A 51 -15.67 12.50 -6.86
C ILE A 51 -15.77 11.92 -8.28
N GLY A 52 -15.42 12.71 -9.30
CA GLY A 52 -15.36 12.25 -10.69
C GLY A 52 -14.41 11.07 -10.87
N ALA A 53 -13.20 11.16 -10.30
CA ALA A 53 -12.24 10.07 -10.33
C ALA A 53 -12.77 8.80 -9.63
N ILE A 54 -13.41 8.93 -8.46
CA ILE A 54 -14.00 7.79 -7.74
C ILE A 54 -15.13 7.15 -8.56
N TYR A 55 -15.97 7.92 -9.24
CA TYR A 55 -17.00 7.38 -10.13
C TYR A 55 -16.42 6.64 -11.34
N SER A 56 -15.29 7.12 -11.86
CA SER A 56 -14.60 6.51 -12.99
C SER A 56 -13.88 5.20 -12.64
N TYR A 57 -13.70 4.90 -11.35
CA TYR A 57 -13.14 3.61 -10.92
C TYR A 57 -14.05 2.47 -11.36
N PRO A 58 -13.54 1.37 -11.94
CA PRO A 58 -14.32 0.24 -12.40
C PRO A 58 -15.31 -0.28 -11.34
N GLY A 59 -16.57 -0.43 -11.73
CA GLY A 59 -17.65 -0.87 -10.85
C GLY A 59 -18.27 0.23 -9.97
N ASN A 60 -17.87 1.49 -10.11
CA ASN A 60 -18.43 2.60 -9.33
C ASN A 60 -19.48 3.43 -10.07
N ALA A 61 -19.57 3.34 -11.40
CA ALA A 61 -20.46 4.18 -12.22
C ALA A 61 -21.93 4.16 -11.79
N GLN A 62 -22.42 3.02 -11.27
CA GLN A 62 -23.80 2.85 -10.80
C GLN A 62 -23.96 3.03 -9.27
N LYS A 63 -22.92 3.38 -8.55
CA LYS A 63 -22.99 3.53 -7.08
C LYS A 63 -23.70 4.81 -6.68
N LYS A 64 -24.46 4.73 -5.58
CA LYS A 64 -25.11 5.91 -4.97
C LYS A 64 -24.06 6.92 -4.50
N ILE A 65 -24.36 8.21 -4.64
CA ILE A 65 -23.51 9.33 -4.19
C ILE A 65 -23.05 9.20 -2.73
N LYS A 66 -23.88 8.63 -1.84
CA LYS A 66 -23.50 8.35 -0.45
C LYS A 66 -22.31 7.41 -0.36
N THR A 67 -22.23 6.39 -1.20
CA THR A 67 -21.10 5.46 -1.25
C THR A 67 -19.83 6.16 -1.73
N ILE A 68 -19.94 6.99 -2.75
CA ILE A 68 -18.83 7.77 -3.30
C ILE A 68 -18.29 8.77 -2.26
N ASN A 69 -19.19 9.47 -1.54
CA ASN A 69 -18.79 10.38 -0.46
C ASN A 69 -18.12 9.64 0.71
N ASN A 70 -18.52 8.40 1.01
CA ASN A 70 -17.83 7.57 1.99
C ASN A 70 -16.40 7.26 1.54
N TRP A 71 -16.20 6.85 0.28
CA TRP A 71 -14.86 6.63 -0.26
C TRP A 71 -13.99 7.88 -0.12
N ARG A 72 -14.49 9.05 -0.51
CA ARG A 72 -13.77 10.32 -0.37
C ARG A 72 -13.33 10.57 1.08
N THR A 73 -14.24 10.38 2.05
CA THR A 73 -13.95 10.59 3.47
C THR A 73 -12.92 9.57 3.99
N GLU A 74 -13.03 8.32 3.56
CA GLU A 74 -12.11 7.25 3.95
C GLU A 74 -10.69 7.52 3.41
N ILE A 75 -10.58 7.93 2.16
CA ILE A 75 -9.33 8.27 1.49
C ILE A 75 -8.64 9.44 2.18
N SER A 76 -9.36 10.53 2.43
CA SER A 76 -8.78 11.73 3.02
C SER A 76 -8.49 11.59 4.51
N SER A 77 -9.40 10.98 5.27
CA SER A 77 -9.29 10.91 6.74
C SER A 77 -8.52 9.69 7.22
N LEU A 78 -8.85 8.47 6.73
CA LEU A 78 -8.21 7.25 7.23
C LEU A 78 -6.75 7.17 6.79
N PHE A 79 -6.50 7.32 5.49
CA PHE A 79 -5.16 7.15 4.93
C PHE A 79 -4.34 8.44 4.84
N GLY A 80 -4.93 9.59 5.16
CA GLY A 80 -4.22 10.88 5.14
C GLY A 80 -3.69 11.28 3.76
N LEU A 81 -4.40 10.88 2.67
CA LEU A 81 -3.93 11.13 1.31
C LEU A 81 -4.09 12.58 0.86
N ILE A 82 -4.88 13.38 1.56
CA ILE A 82 -5.16 14.76 1.20
C ILE A 82 -4.84 15.66 2.38
N GLU A 83 -4.11 16.71 2.13
CA GLU A 83 -3.88 17.80 3.06
C GLU A 83 -4.74 19.00 2.67
N PHE A 84 -5.06 19.84 3.66
CA PHE A 84 -5.90 21.01 3.51
C PHE A 84 -5.20 22.21 4.13
N ASP A 85 -5.26 23.35 3.44
CA ASP A 85 -5.05 24.68 4.02
C ASP A 85 -6.40 25.41 4.15
N GLU A 86 -6.39 26.73 4.40
CA GLU A 86 -7.61 27.53 4.61
C GLU A 86 -8.59 27.44 3.43
N SER A 87 -8.13 27.33 2.22
CA SER A 87 -8.95 27.38 1.00
C SER A 87 -8.73 26.23 0.03
N ASN A 88 -7.55 25.59 0.07
CA ASN A 88 -7.15 24.60 -0.90
C ASN A 88 -7.06 23.20 -0.30
N ALA A 89 -7.18 22.21 -1.18
CA ALA A 89 -6.80 20.83 -0.93
C ALA A 89 -5.67 20.43 -1.89
N TYR A 90 -4.76 19.56 -1.43
CA TYR A 90 -3.60 19.15 -2.21
C TYR A 90 -3.14 17.74 -1.84
N PRO A 91 -2.40 17.06 -2.75
CA PRO A 91 -1.84 15.75 -2.48
C PRO A 91 -0.90 15.78 -1.29
N SER A 92 -1.11 14.90 -0.32
CA SER A 92 -0.18 14.73 0.79
C SER A 92 1.17 14.18 0.31
N ARG A 93 2.20 14.25 1.18
CA ARG A 93 3.50 13.65 0.89
C ARG A 93 3.41 12.15 0.69
N LEU A 94 2.55 11.47 1.47
CA LEU A 94 2.30 10.03 1.34
C LEU A 94 1.67 9.70 -0.02
N THR A 95 0.72 10.51 -0.50
CA THR A 95 0.12 10.37 -1.82
C THR A 95 1.14 10.51 -2.94
N LYS A 96 1.97 11.57 -2.89
CA LYS A 96 3.02 11.78 -3.89
C LYS A 96 3.99 10.60 -3.94
N LYS A 97 4.39 10.09 -2.77
CA LYS A 97 5.29 8.95 -2.67
C LYS A 97 4.65 7.68 -3.24
N LEU A 98 3.38 7.41 -2.91
CA LEU A 98 2.67 6.25 -3.47
C LEU A 98 2.47 6.35 -4.98
N ALA A 99 2.10 7.54 -5.48
CA ALA A 99 1.89 7.75 -6.91
C ALA A 99 3.20 7.66 -7.74
N SER A 100 4.35 8.03 -7.14
CA SER A 100 5.64 7.96 -7.83
C SER A 100 6.30 6.59 -7.77
N ASN A 101 6.19 5.89 -6.64
CA ASN A 101 6.94 4.66 -6.41
C ASN A 101 6.09 3.41 -6.64
N GLU A 102 4.76 3.53 -6.56
CA GLU A 102 3.81 2.41 -6.59
C GLU A 102 4.17 1.24 -5.63
N ASP A 103 4.79 1.58 -4.50
CA ASP A 103 5.15 0.64 -3.44
C ASP A 103 4.07 0.64 -2.35
N LEU A 104 3.14 -0.29 -2.45
CA LEU A 104 2.05 -0.46 -1.49
C LEU A 104 2.52 -1.01 -0.15
N ILE A 105 3.58 -1.83 -0.14
CA ILE A 105 4.15 -2.37 1.09
C ILE A 105 4.73 -1.22 1.92
N GLN A 106 5.52 -0.36 1.30
CA GLN A 106 6.06 0.84 1.93
C GLN A 106 4.95 1.78 2.42
N PHE A 107 3.92 1.99 1.61
CA PHE A 107 2.74 2.79 1.97
C PHE A 107 2.09 2.29 3.26
N PHE A 108 1.80 0.99 3.37
CA PHE A 108 1.17 0.44 4.56
C PHE A 108 2.09 0.49 5.78
N ARG A 109 3.41 0.37 5.62
CA ARG A 109 4.38 0.58 6.72
C ARG A 109 4.33 2.00 7.26
N TYR A 110 4.29 3.02 6.40
CA TYR A 110 4.10 4.43 6.81
C TYR A 110 2.75 4.64 7.48
N PHE A 111 1.68 4.14 6.88
CA PHE A 111 0.35 4.23 7.47
C PHE A 111 0.31 3.63 8.87
N LEU A 112 0.81 2.41 9.04
CA LEU A 112 0.82 1.72 10.33
C LEU A 112 1.74 2.37 11.36
N SER A 113 2.81 3.04 10.95
CA SER A 113 3.73 3.73 11.88
C SER A 113 3.10 4.98 12.50
N SER A 114 2.10 5.57 11.85
CA SER A 114 1.42 6.80 12.31
C SER A 114 0.02 6.56 12.85
N PHE A 115 -0.59 5.39 12.58
CA PHE A 115 -1.98 5.13 12.96
C PHE A 115 -2.13 4.85 14.46
N CYS A 116 -2.73 5.79 15.17
CA CYS A 116 -2.90 5.72 16.64
C CYS A 116 -4.27 6.27 17.08
N TYR A 117 -4.61 6.03 18.35
CA TYR A 117 -5.78 6.57 19.03
C TYR A 117 -5.36 7.41 20.27
N PRO A 118 -5.78 8.68 20.36
CA PRO A 118 -6.55 9.43 19.37
C PRO A 118 -5.73 9.78 18.14
N GLY A 119 -6.41 9.93 16.99
CA GLY A 119 -5.79 10.31 15.72
C GLY A 119 -6.75 11.10 14.84
N GLY A 120 -6.21 11.92 13.95
CA GLY A 120 -6.99 12.79 13.06
C GLY A 120 -7.87 12.06 12.04
N HIS A 121 -7.71 10.73 11.90
CA HIS A 121 -8.58 9.89 11.08
C HIS A 121 -10.00 9.73 11.65
N LEU A 122 -10.21 10.10 12.93
CA LEU A 122 -11.51 9.95 13.62
C LEU A 122 -12.38 11.20 13.48
N LYS A 123 -13.68 11.01 13.73
CA LYS A 123 -14.59 12.16 13.92
C LYS A 123 -14.31 12.83 15.26
N PRO A 124 -14.47 14.16 15.38
CA PRO A 124 -14.20 14.87 16.64
C PRO A 124 -14.94 14.32 17.86
N GLN A 125 -16.19 13.85 17.68
CA GLN A 125 -16.96 13.22 18.76
C GLN A 125 -16.36 11.89 19.23
N GLU A 126 -15.77 11.09 18.34
CA GLU A 126 -15.09 9.85 18.71
C GLU A 126 -13.75 10.14 19.38
N ILE A 127 -13.00 11.16 18.93
CA ILE A 127 -11.79 11.64 19.60
C ILE A 127 -12.11 12.07 21.03
N LYS A 128 -13.22 12.84 21.23
CA LYS A 128 -13.69 13.26 22.56
C LYS A 128 -13.90 12.06 23.48
N LYS A 129 -14.62 11.03 23.05
CA LYS A 129 -14.86 9.81 23.84
C LYS A 129 -13.55 9.10 24.20
N ILE A 130 -12.63 8.96 23.24
CA ILE A 130 -11.32 8.32 23.43
C ILE A 130 -10.50 9.05 24.48
N ILE A 131 -10.48 10.39 24.46
CA ILE A 131 -9.77 11.21 25.45
C ILE A 131 -10.43 11.08 26.84
N GLN A 132 -11.78 11.11 26.91
CA GLN A 132 -12.53 10.93 28.16
C GLN A 132 -12.23 9.57 28.81
N GLU A 133 -12.06 8.51 27.99
CA GLU A 133 -11.66 7.18 28.45
C GLU A 133 -10.15 7.05 28.67
N LYS A 134 -9.39 8.12 28.56
CA LYS A 134 -7.93 8.14 28.74
C LYS A 134 -7.19 7.14 27.85
N VAL A 135 -7.72 6.86 26.68
CA VAL A 135 -7.11 5.93 25.72
C VAL A 135 -5.97 6.61 24.99
N LYS A 136 -4.79 6.00 25.04
CA LYS A 136 -3.62 6.28 24.19
C LYS A 136 -3.14 4.94 23.64
N PHE A 137 -3.52 4.62 22.40
CA PHE A 137 -3.32 3.29 21.85
C PHE A 137 -2.76 3.32 20.44
N HIS A 138 -1.64 2.64 20.24
CA HIS A 138 -1.03 2.44 18.94
C HIS A 138 -1.17 0.96 18.53
N PRO A 139 -2.18 0.60 17.73
CA PRO A 139 -2.53 -0.81 17.49
C PRO A 139 -1.41 -1.63 16.86
N ALA A 140 -0.75 -1.09 15.82
CA ALA A 140 0.31 -1.81 15.13
C ALA A 140 1.50 -2.09 16.05
N LYS A 141 1.92 -1.10 16.86
CA LYS A 141 2.99 -1.31 17.85
C LYS A 141 2.63 -2.38 18.86
N SER A 142 1.43 -2.30 19.44
CA SER A 142 0.99 -3.29 20.44
C SER A 142 0.91 -4.71 19.87
N LEU A 143 0.47 -4.88 18.63
CA LEU A 143 0.44 -6.18 17.96
C LEU A 143 1.84 -6.69 17.64
N ILE A 144 2.75 -5.83 17.18
CA ILE A 144 4.14 -6.19 16.87
C ILE A 144 4.90 -6.54 18.16
N GLU A 145 4.77 -5.74 19.21
CA GLU A 145 5.40 -6.02 20.52
C GLU A 145 4.93 -7.35 21.11
N LEU A 146 3.60 -7.60 21.08
CA LEU A 146 3.04 -8.87 21.49
C LEU A 146 3.61 -10.04 20.68
N ALA A 147 3.67 -9.90 19.35
CA ALA A 147 4.15 -10.95 18.47
C ALA A 147 5.64 -11.27 18.71
N ILE A 148 6.48 -10.24 18.86
CA ILE A 148 7.91 -10.40 19.17
C ILE A 148 8.10 -11.05 20.55
N PHE A 149 7.36 -10.56 21.57
CA PHE A 149 7.40 -11.12 22.91
C PHE A 149 7.01 -12.59 22.93
N ALA A 150 5.88 -12.91 22.30
CA ALA A 150 5.34 -14.26 22.25
C ALA A 150 6.26 -15.24 21.50
N THR A 151 6.85 -14.82 20.36
CA THR A 151 7.82 -15.62 19.61
C THR A 151 9.07 -15.92 20.44
N LYS A 152 9.54 -14.97 21.26
CA LYS A 152 10.67 -15.21 22.18
C LYS A 152 10.30 -16.21 23.28
N LYS A 153 9.07 -16.17 23.79
CA LYS A 153 8.56 -17.08 24.85
C LYS A 153 8.35 -18.50 24.37
N SER A 154 7.98 -18.69 23.11
CA SER A 154 7.77 -20.00 22.48
C SER A 154 9.03 -20.60 21.84
N ASN A 155 10.22 -20.20 22.27
CA ASN A 155 11.52 -20.69 21.78
C ASN A 155 11.68 -20.55 20.24
N GLY A 156 11.11 -19.50 19.68
CA GLY A 156 11.20 -19.20 18.26
C GLY A 156 10.00 -19.66 17.42
N GLU A 157 9.05 -20.39 18.00
CA GLU A 157 7.79 -20.67 17.30
C GLU A 157 6.98 -19.40 17.13
N ARG A 158 6.47 -19.19 15.91
CA ARG A 158 5.67 -18.00 15.58
C ARG A 158 4.32 -18.06 16.30
N PHE A 159 4.03 -17.03 17.08
CA PHE A 159 2.75 -16.89 17.77
C PHE A 159 1.69 -16.30 16.84
N GLY A 160 0.67 -17.09 16.49
CA GLY A 160 -0.47 -16.63 15.72
C GLY A 160 -1.55 -16.01 16.59
N ILE A 161 -2.10 -14.85 16.19
CA ILE A 161 -3.23 -14.18 16.84
C ILE A 161 -4.44 -14.13 15.91
N SER A 162 -5.63 -14.45 16.42
CA SER A 162 -6.90 -14.33 15.68
C SER A 162 -7.49 -12.91 15.79
N LYS A 163 -8.40 -12.55 14.87
CA LYS A 163 -9.14 -11.27 14.94
C LYS A 163 -9.91 -11.13 16.25
N SER A 164 -10.47 -12.23 16.76
CA SER A 164 -11.20 -12.22 18.03
C SER A 164 -10.27 -12.00 19.22
N GLU A 165 -9.12 -12.67 19.28
CA GLU A 165 -8.13 -12.46 20.34
C GLU A 165 -7.61 -11.03 20.35
N ALA A 166 -7.23 -10.48 19.17
CA ALA A 166 -6.82 -9.08 19.06
C ALA A 166 -7.92 -8.12 19.53
N THR A 167 -9.17 -8.38 19.16
CA THR A 167 -10.31 -7.54 19.56
C THR A 167 -10.50 -7.54 21.08
N HIS A 168 -10.61 -8.72 21.67
CA HIS A 168 -11.03 -8.85 23.06
C HIS A 168 -9.91 -8.69 24.07
N HIS A 169 -8.65 -8.99 23.72
CA HIS A 169 -7.51 -8.83 24.62
C HIS A 169 -6.71 -7.54 24.41
N LEU A 170 -6.89 -6.83 23.27
CA LEU A 170 -6.19 -5.58 23.01
C LEU A 170 -7.16 -4.41 22.80
N PHE A 171 -7.93 -4.43 21.71
CA PHE A 171 -8.68 -3.26 21.24
C PHE A 171 -9.82 -2.81 22.15
N ASN A 172 -10.50 -3.77 22.81
CA ASN A 172 -11.65 -3.49 23.66
C ASN A 172 -11.31 -3.49 25.15
N ASP A 173 -10.03 -3.62 25.52
CA ASP A 173 -9.60 -3.65 26.91
C ASP A 173 -8.86 -2.35 27.30
N LEU A 174 -9.49 -1.54 28.15
CA LEU A 174 -8.91 -0.29 28.64
C LEU A 174 -7.59 -0.46 29.38
N ARG A 175 -7.30 -1.64 29.93
CA ARG A 175 -5.99 -1.88 30.56
C ARG A 175 -4.87 -1.88 29.54
N VAL A 176 -5.16 -2.31 28.32
CA VAL A 176 -4.21 -2.28 27.20
C VAL A 176 -4.22 -0.89 26.54
N THR A 177 -5.40 -0.40 26.19
CA THR A 177 -5.53 0.85 25.41
C THR A 177 -5.18 2.11 26.19
N ARG A 178 -5.06 2.01 27.54
CA ARG A 178 -4.49 3.03 28.45
C ARG A 178 -3.01 2.80 28.75
N GLY A 179 -2.38 1.78 28.21
CA GLY A 179 -0.97 1.46 28.42
C GLY A 179 -0.64 0.88 29.81
N THR A 180 -1.63 0.34 30.54
CA THR A 180 -1.41 -0.24 31.88
C THR A 180 -1.11 -1.74 31.86
N ALA A 181 -1.38 -2.44 30.77
CA ALA A 181 -1.03 -3.84 30.54
C ALA A 181 0.06 -3.94 29.45
N ASP A 182 1.14 -4.63 29.75
CA ASP A 182 2.24 -4.92 28.84
C ASP A 182 2.00 -6.17 27.99
N SER A 183 2.88 -6.42 27.02
CA SER A 183 2.81 -7.57 26.11
C SER A 183 2.86 -8.91 26.84
N LYS A 184 3.54 -8.98 28.01
CA LYS A 184 3.58 -10.19 28.84
C LYS A 184 2.21 -10.53 29.38
N LYS A 185 1.52 -9.55 29.96
CA LYS A 185 0.17 -9.72 30.52
C LYS A 185 -0.86 -10.08 29.46
N ILE A 186 -0.76 -9.43 28.29
CA ILE A 186 -1.62 -9.74 27.14
C ILE A 186 -1.41 -11.18 26.68
N TYR A 187 -0.16 -11.60 26.51
CA TYR A 187 0.19 -12.98 26.14
C TYR A 187 -0.35 -14.00 27.14
N GLU A 188 -0.12 -13.81 28.44
CA GLU A 188 -0.60 -14.70 29.50
C GLU A 188 -2.13 -14.83 29.46
N ASN A 189 -2.86 -13.72 29.26
CA ASN A 189 -4.31 -13.73 29.16
C ASN A 189 -4.82 -14.51 27.93
N ILE A 190 -4.12 -14.38 26.79
CA ILE A 190 -4.48 -15.12 25.57
C ILE A 190 -4.23 -16.61 25.76
N ILE A 191 -3.06 -17.00 26.30
CA ILE A 191 -2.74 -18.41 26.58
C ILE A 191 -3.76 -19.01 27.56
N PHE A 192 -4.02 -18.34 28.67
CA PHE A 192 -5.04 -18.78 29.63
C PHE A 192 -6.42 -18.98 28.97
N SER A 193 -6.83 -18.05 28.09
CA SER A 193 -8.10 -18.18 27.39
C SER A 193 -8.12 -19.34 26.40
N ARG A 194 -6.99 -19.66 25.76
CA ARG A 194 -6.84 -20.85 24.90
C ARG A 194 -6.92 -22.15 25.70
N ASP A 195 -6.25 -22.22 26.83
CA ASP A 195 -6.24 -23.40 27.72
C ASP A 195 -7.64 -23.66 28.28
N CYS A 196 -8.36 -22.61 28.65
CA CYS A 196 -9.75 -22.69 29.12
C CYS A 196 -10.76 -22.87 27.96
N LYS A 197 -10.33 -22.92 26.71
CA LYS A 197 -11.18 -22.99 25.49
C LYS A 197 -12.30 -21.96 25.50
N HIS A 198 -11.96 -20.71 25.83
CA HIS A 198 -12.92 -19.62 25.80
C HIS A 198 -13.43 -19.36 24.39
N GLU A 199 -14.73 -19.13 24.28
CA GLU A 199 -15.39 -18.72 23.04
C GLU A 199 -15.51 -17.20 22.98
N TYR A 200 -15.14 -16.60 21.86
CA TYR A 200 -15.22 -15.15 21.64
C TYR A 200 -16.45 -14.79 20.81
N ASN A 201 -16.98 -13.59 21.02
CA ASN A 201 -17.89 -13.00 20.05
C ASN A 201 -17.09 -12.60 18.80
N SER A 202 -17.22 -13.41 17.75
CA SER A 202 -16.51 -13.24 16.47
C SER A 202 -17.37 -12.62 15.37
N SER A 203 -18.53 -12.01 15.71
CA SER A 203 -19.36 -11.35 14.71
C SER A 203 -18.58 -10.28 13.97
N GLY A 204 -18.82 -10.14 12.65
CA GLY A 204 -18.06 -9.24 11.79
C GLY A 204 -18.04 -7.78 12.29
N ASP A 205 -19.13 -7.32 12.91
CA ASP A 205 -19.18 -5.97 13.47
C ASP A 205 -18.27 -5.81 14.70
N VAL A 206 -18.11 -6.84 15.52
CA VAL A 206 -17.27 -6.79 16.72
C VAL A 206 -15.79 -6.81 16.36
N VAL A 207 -15.38 -7.75 15.50
CA VAL A 207 -13.95 -7.97 15.19
C VAL A 207 -13.39 -7.08 14.07
N ARG A 208 -14.21 -6.21 13.49
CA ARG A 208 -13.87 -5.42 12.31
C ARG A 208 -12.61 -4.57 12.48
N TYR A 209 -12.54 -3.79 13.55
CA TYR A 209 -11.47 -2.79 13.72
C TYR A 209 -10.10 -3.42 13.96
N ALA A 210 -10.02 -4.42 14.82
CA ALA A 210 -8.80 -5.19 15.00
C ALA A 210 -8.43 -5.98 13.73
N GLY A 211 -9.47 -6.51 13.04
CA GLY A 211 -9.30 -7.21 11.78
C GLY A 211 -8.71 -6.34 10.68
N ASP A 212 -9.14 -5.08 10.54
CA ASP A 212 -8.61 -4.17 9.53
C ASP A 212 -7.11 -3.88 9.77
N ILE A 213 -6.69 -3.67 11.04
CA ILE A 213 -5.26 -3.47 11.36
C ILE A 213 -4.43 -4.73 11.10
N LEU A 214 -4.93 -5.91 11.43
CA LEU A 214 -4.26 -7.17 11.12
C LEU A 214 -4.12 -7.37 9.59
N ASP A 215 -5.16 -7.07 8.83
CA ASP A 215 -5.14 -7.12 7.37
C ASP A 215 -4.11 -6.11 6.81
N TYR A 216 -4.00 -4.88 7.38
CA TYR A 216 -2.98 -3.91 6.97
C TYR A 216 -1.55 -4.34 7.36
N LEU A 217 -1.36 -5.04 8.47
CA LEU A 217 -0.06 -5.65 8.80
C LEU A 217 0.36 -6.72 7.77
N VAL A 218 -0.62 -7.44 7.20
CA VAL A 218 -0.36 -8.35 6.08
C VAL A 218 0.00 -7.58 4.82
N LEU A 219 -0.72 -6.50 4.47
CA LEU A 219 -0.42 -5.66 3.30
C LEU A 219 0.93 -4.95 3.41
N ALA A 220 1.36 -4.64 4.63
CA ALA A 220 2.69 -4.11 4.94
C ALA A 220 3.82 -5.16 4.88
N ASP A 221 3.48 -6.40 4.56
CA ASP A 221 4.39 -7.55 4.56
C ASP A 221 5.08 -7.80 5.92
N LEU A 222 4.40 -7.49 7.02
CA LEU A 222 4.89 -7.70 8.39
C LEU A 222 4.31 -8.95 9.03
N PHE A 223 3.13 -9.37 8.59
CA PHE A 223 2.43 -10.56 9.05
C PHE A 223 1.95 -11.40 7.87
N ASP A 224 1.68 -12.69 8.12
CA ASP A 224 0.98 -13.59 7.21
C ASP A 224 -0.31 -14.10 7.85
N GLN A 225 -1.39 -14.16 7.10
CA GLN A 225 -2.59 -14.87 7.50
C GLN A 225 -2.49 -16.32 7.02
N LYS A 226 -2.63 -17.30 7.94
CA LYS A 226 -2.62 -18.72 7.61
C LYS A 226 -4.03 -19.30 7.49
N LEU A 227 -4.13 -20.55 7.02
CA LEU A 227 -5.39 -21.28 6.83
C LEU A 227 -6.20 -21.47 8.13
N ASP A 228 -5.54 -21.45 9.29
CA ASP A 228 -6.19 -21.46 10.60
C ASP A 228 -6.89 -20.13 10.98
N GLY A 229 -6.84 -19.15 10.09
CA GLY A 229 -7.41 -17.81 10.27
C GLY A 229 -6.64 -16.90 11.21
N LYS A 230 -5.47 -17.33 11.69
CA LYS A 230 -4.60 -16.51 12.56
C LYS A 230 -3.54 -15.77 11.76
N TYR A 231 -3.05 -14.69 12.35
CA TYR A 231 -2.03 -13.80 11.82
C TYR A 231 -0.71 -14.03 12.53
N TYR A 232 0.33 -14.31 11.78
CA TYR A 232 1.67 -14.68 12.26
C TYR A 232 2.70 -13.64 11.84
N PRO A 233 3.63 -13.24 12.73
CA PRO A 233 4.67 -12.28 12.38
C PRO A 233 5.65 -12.88 11.36
N LYS A 234 6.07 -12.07 10.40
CA LYS A 234 7.15 -12.39 9.44
C LYS A 234 8.49 -11.92 10.02
N MET A 235 9.16 -12.80 10.76
CA MET A 235 10.40 -12.43 11.47
C MET A 235 11.56 -12.02 10.56
N GLN A 236 11.54 -12.40 9.28
CA GLN A 236 12.47 -11.86 8.28
C GLN A 236 12.37 -10.34 8.11
N ASN A 237 11.20 -9.74 8.36
CA ASN A 237 10.95 -8.30 8.28
C ASN A 237 11.07 -7.59 9.67
N LEU A 238 11.84 -8.19 10.60
CA LEU A 238 12.02 -7.65 11.95
C LEU A 238 12.55 -6.21 11.96
N ASN A 239 13.40 -5.83 11.00
CA ASN A 239 13.91 -4.46 10.92
C ASN A 239 12.80 -3.44 10.63
N ALA A 240 11.87 -3.74 9.71
CA ALA A 240 10.72 -2.90 9.46
C ALA A 240 9.76 -2.84 10.67
N MET A 241 9.58 -3.95 11.39
CA MET A 241 8.82 -3.98 12.65
C MET A 241 9.47 -3.08 13.70
N LYS A 242 10.80 -3.15 13.89
CA LYS A 242 11.53 -2.29 14.81
C LYS A 242 11.40 -0.82 14.43
N ALA A 243 11.52 -0.48 13.16
CA ALA A 243 11.34 0.89 12.69
C ALA A 243 9.94 1.46 13.01
N ILE A 244 8.88 0.62 12.97
CA ILE A 244 7.55 1.02 13.45
C ILE A 244 7.55 1.22 14.97
N LEU A 245 8.17 0.33 15.74
CA LEU A 245 8.23 0.47 17.19
C LEU A 245 8.98 1.74 17.65
N GLU A 246 9.99 2.13 16.90
CA GLU A 246 10.83 3.31 17.15
C GLU A 246 10.22 4.61 16.61
N SER A 247 9.17 4.55 15.78
CA SER A 247 8.49 5.74 15.26
C SER A 247 7.82 6.52 16.40
N GLU A 248 7.60 7.83 16.21
CA GLU A 248 6.87 8.65 17.16
C GLU A 248 5.45 8.10 17.39
N SER A 249 5.01 8.10 18.64
CA SER A 249 3.66 7.70 19.02
C SER A 249 2.87 8.93 19.45
N PHE A 250 1.63 9.07 18.97
CA PHE A 250 0.65 10.08 19.41
C PHE A 250 0.96 11.55 19.07
N TYR A 251 2.16 11.89 18.65
CA TYR A 251 2.58 13.23 18.21
C TYR A 251 2.30 14.37 19.21
N GLY A 252 1.88 14.06 20.46
CA GLY A 252 1.61 15.05 21.51
C GLY A 252 0.45 16.03 21.27
N ILE A 253 -0.17 16.01 20.11
CA ILE A 253 -1.15 17.01 19.63
C ILE A 253 -2.39 17.10 20.52
N TYR A 254 -2.84 15.96 21.05
CA TYR A 254 -4.02 15.88 21.92
C TYR A 254 -3.69 15.86 23.41
N ASP A 255 -2.42 15.92 23.83
CA ASP A 255 -2.01 15.64 25.19
C ASP A 255 -2.61 16.59 26.22
N HIS A 256 -2.67 17.88 25.91
CA HIS A 256 -3.26 18.89 26.78
C HIS A 256 -4.77 18.69 27.03
N LEU A 257 -5.47 17.97 26.16
CA LEU A 257 -6.89 17.70 26.31
C LEU A 257 -7.20 16.64 27.39
N TYR A 258 -6.23 15.78 27.75
CA TYR A 258 -6.46 14.74 28.77
C TYR A 258 -6.63 15.29 30.19
N GLU A 259 -6.19 16.53 30.43
CA GLU A 259 -6.31 17.21 31.72
C GLU A 259 -7.53 18.13 31.80
N GLN A 260 -8.20 18.38 30.67
CA GLN A 260 -9.36 19.24 30.60
C GLN A 260 -10.62 18.54 31.14
N LYS A 261 -11.40 19.25 31.97
CA LYS A 261 -12.69 18.73 32.48
C LYS A 261 -13.78 18.74 31.41
N GLU A 262 -13.78 19.74 30.55
CA GLU A 262 -14.71 19.88 29.45
C GLU A 262 -13.95 19.96 28.13
N LEU A 263 -14.32 19.11 27.18
CA LEU A 263 -13.66 19.04 25.88
C LEU A 263 -14.48 19.77 24.82
N ASN A 264 -13.85 20.72 24.13
CA ASN A 264 -14.44 21.49 23.05
C ASN A 264 -14.29 20.75 21.70
N ILE A 265 -15.41 20.51 21.02
CA ILE A 265 -15.45 19.84 19.72
C ILE A 265 -14.78 20.68 18.61
N SER A 266 -14.88 22.02 18.67
CA SER A 266 -14.23 22.90 17.69
C SER A 266 -12.70 22.77 17.76
N GLU A 267 -12.14 22.85 18.99
CA GLU A 267 -10.71 22.65 19.23
C GLU A 267 -10.22 21.29 18.74
N ILE A 268 -10.96 20.22 19.05
CA ILE A 268 -10.64 18.88 18.58
C ILE A 268 -10.66 18.81 17.04
N SER A 269 -11.59 19.52 16.39
CA SER A 269 -11.69 19.55 14.93
C SER A 269 -10.49 20.26 14.27
N GLU A 270 -9.98 21.33 14.88
CA GLU A 270 -8.78 22.03 14.42
C GLU A 270 -7.53 21.15 14.57
N LEU A 271 -7.38 20.54 15.74
CA LEU A 271 -6.26 19.61 16.03
C LEU A 271 -6.20 18.39 15.09
N LYS A 272 -7.34 17.98 14.55
CA LYS A 272 -7.39 16.92 13.54
C LYS A 272 -6.56 17.26 12.29
N ASN A 273 -6.67 18.49 11.79
CA ASN A 273 -5.91 18.91 10.62
C ASN A 273 -4.41 19.04 10.94
N VAL A 274 -4.08 19.52 12.15
CA VAL A 274 -2.70 19.58 12.64
C VAL A 274 -2.11 18.17 12.69
N TRP A 275 -2.86 17.18 13.18
CA TRP A 275 -2.44 15.79 13.24
C TRP A 275 -2.17 15.22 11.83
N LEU A 276 -3.10 15.42 10.88
CA LEU A 276 -2.94 14.95 9.50
C LEU A 276 -1.70 15.55 8.81
N LYS A 277 -1.42 16.83 9.07
CA LYS A 277 -0.21 17.48 8.57
C LYS A 277 1.04 16.86 9.19
N LYS A 278 1.06 16.68 10.50
CA LYS A 278 2.22 16.16 11.24
C LYS A 278 2.63 14.75 10.77
N ILE A 279 1.67 13.83 10.60
CA ILE A 279 1.99 12.47 10.12
C ILE A 279 2.60 12.46 8.72
N ASN A 280 2.29 13.44 7.88
CA ASN A 280 2.87 13.57 6.54
C ASN A 280 4.26 14.23 6.56
N GLU A 281 4.55 15.09 7.55
CA GLU A 281 5.90 15.67 7.73
C GLU A 281 6.94 14.61 8.10
N ASP A 282 6.56 13.59 8.87
CA ASP A 282 7.45 12.53 9.33
C ASP A 282 7.77 11.47 8.25
N ILE A 283 7.20 11.56 7.06
CA ILE A 283 7.51 10.67 5.96
C ILE A 283 8.89 11.00 5.40
N THR A 284 9.85 10.12 5.67
CA THR A 284 11.22 10.19 5.13
C THR A 284 11.37 9.27 3.93
N ASP A 285 12.31 9.58 3.02
CA ASP A 285 12.36 8.87 1.74
C ASP A 285 12.74 7.38 1.86
N ASN A 286 13.46 6.95 2.90
CA ASN A 286 14.03 5.60 2.95
C ASN A 286 13.66 4.79 4.20
N LYS A 287 12.84 5.32 5.12
CA LYS A 287 12.59 4.68 6.42
C LYS A 287 11.95 3.29 6.33
N PHE A 288 11.10 3.08 5.33
CA PHE A 288 10.34 1.85 5.14
C PHE A 288 10.46 1.27 3.73
N ASP A 289 11.59 1.51 3.07
CA ASP A 289 11.85 0.92 1.75
C ASP A 289 11.59 -0.58 1.77
N THR A 290 10.94 -1.06 0.72
CA THR A 290 10.69 -2.48 0.56
C THR A 290 12.01 -3.16 0.21
N ASP A 291 12.43 -4.10 1.06
CA ASP A 291 13.54 -4.97 0.77
C ASP A 291 13.07 -6.03 -0.23
N ILE A 292 13.42 -5.83 -1.50
CA ILE A 292 13.04 -6.71 -2.59
C ILE A 292 13.66 -8.10 -2.39
N ASP A 293 14.89 -8.18 -1.87
CA ASP A 293 15.54 -9.46 -1.60
C ASP A 293 14.77 -10.25 -0.53
N SER A 294 14.29 -9.57 0.51
CA SER A 294 13.45 -10.18 1.55
C SER A 294 12.08 -10.60 1.02
N LEU A 295 11.50 -9.80 0.12
CA LEU A 295 10.24 -10.13 -0.54
C LEU A 295 10.36 -11.39 -1.41
N LEU A 296 11.48 -11.53 -2.14
CA LEU A 296 11.78 -12.65 -3.03
C LEU A 296 12.23 -13.92 -2.32
N ASN A 297 12.72 -13.84 -1.11
CA ASN A 297 13.18 -14.98 -0.32
C ASN A 297 12.05 -15.78 0.35
N TYR A 298 10.79 -15.50 0.03
CA TYR A 298 9.66 -16.23 0.55
C TYR A 298 9.68 -17.70 0.11
N GLU A 299 9.32 -18.64 1.03
CA GLU A 299 9.47 -20.07 0.81
C GLU A 299 8.70 -20.62 -0.40
N GLU A 300 7.60 -19.97 -0.78
CA GLU A 300 6.77 -20.37 -1.92
C GLU A 300 7.42 -20.10 -3.30
N ILE A 301 8.42 -19.20 -3.37
CA ILE A 301 9.13 -18.86 -4.61
C ILE A 301 10.42 -19.69 -4.78
N LYS A 302 10.87 -20.39 -3.74
CA LYS A 302 12.18 -21.08 -3.70
C LYS A 302 12.40 -22.16 -4.78
N GLU A 303 11.37 -22.63 -5.45
CA GLU A 303 11.46 -23.80 -6.34
C GLU A 303 11.75 -23.48 -7.82
N SER A 304 11.84 -22.19 -8.23
CA SER A 304 12.14 -21.87 -9.62
C SER A 304 13.56 -21.36 -9.82
N ALA A 305 14.26 -21.86 -10.85
CA ALA A 305 15.58 -21.38 -11.26
C ALA A 305 15.59 -19.85 -11.56
N ASP A 306 14.44 -19.31 -11.95
CA ASP A 306 14.20 -17.91 -12.25
C ASP A 306 14.47 -16.99 -11.04
N VAL A 307 14.27 -17.49 -9.80
CA VAL A 307 14.46 -16.74 -8.56
C VAL A 307 15.92 -16.49 -8.22
N SER A 308 16.82 -17.42 -8.55
CA SER A 308 18.26 -17.23 -8.29
C SER A 308 18.83 -16.10 -9.13
N ILE A 309 18.36 -15.96 -10.37
CA ILE A 309 18.76 -14.89 -11.30
C ILE A 309 18.19 -13.56 -10.86
N LEU A 310 16.92 -13.53 -10.42
CA LEU A 310 16.29 -12.34 -9.84
C LEU A 310 17.03 -11.84 -8.60
N LYS A 311 17.49 -12.76 -7.72
CA LYS A 311 18.31 -12.43 -6.55
C LYS A 311 19.65 -11.81 -6.93
N ASN A 312 20.32 -12.37 -7.92
CA ASN A 312 21.60 -11.84 -8.38
C ASN A 312 21.42 -10.43 -8.98
N LEU A 313 20.36 -10.22 -9.77
CA LEU A 313 20.01 -8.90 -10.30
C LEU A 313 19.65 -7.90 -9.18
N ALA A 314 18.85 -8.32 -8.20
CA ALA A 314 18.52 -7.51 -7.04
C ALA A 314 19.78 -7.11 -6.26
N THR A 315 20.70 -8.05 -6.04
CA THR A 315 21.97 -7.80 -5.34
C THR A 315 22.88 -6.85 -6.12
N GLU A 316 22.95 -6.97 -7.46
CA GLU A 316 23.71 -6.04 -8.30
C GLU A 316 23.15 -4.63 -8.29
N ILE A 317 21.82 -4.47 -8.30
CA ILE A 317 21.14 -3.16 -8.29
C ILE A 317 21.24 -2.50 -6.92
N THR A 318 21.02 -3.27 -5.84
CA THR A 318 21.11 -2.74 -4.47
C THR A 318 22.53 -2.35 -4.06
N SER A 319 23.56 -2.95 -4.65
CA SER A 319 24.94 -2.53 -4.44
C SER A 319 25.31 -1.19 -5.08
N LYS A 320 24.53 -0.70 -6.05
CA LYS A 320 24.84 0.50 -6.87
C LYS A 320 24.00 1.72 -6.55
N ALA A 321 22.91 1.65 -5.78
CA ALA A 321 21.98 2.77 -5.62
C ALA A 321 21.47 3.00 -4.19
N VAL A 322 21.43 4.26 -3.79
CA VAL A 322 21.06 4.73 -2.42
C VAL A 322 19.73 5.49 -2.37
N THR A 323 18.85 5.47 -3.38
CA THR A 323 17.64 6.32 -3.41
C THR A 323 16.39 5.62 -3.94
N THR A 324 15.23 6.28 -3.82
CA THR A 324 13.87 5.93 -4.28
C THR A 324 13.74 5.48 -5.75
N LYS A 325 14.77 5.65 -6.54
CA LYS A 325 14.95 5.16 -7.90
C LYS A 325 14.98 3.63 -8.02
N LYS A 326 15.17 2.91 -6.91
CA LYS A 326 15.49 1.47 -6.93
C LYS A 326 14.43 0.59 -7.57
N ILE A 327 13.14 0.87 -7.38
CA ILE A 327 12.05 0.02 -7.90
C ILE A 327 11.93 0.16 -9.42
N GLY A 328 12.00 1.39 -9.94
CA GLY A 328 12.02 1.65 -11.38
C GLY A 328 13.22 1.02 -12.05
N ASP A 329 14.43 1.30 -11.55
CA ASP A 329 15.69 0.72 -12.05
C ASP A 329 15.69 -0.81 -12.02
N TYR A 330 15.10 -1.41 -10.97
CA TYR A 330 14.94 -2.85 -10.85
C TYR A 330 13.98 -3.40 -11.90
N GLY A 331 12.83 -2.75 -12.09
CA GLY A 331 11.86 -3.15 -13.11
C GLY A 331 12.42 -3.04 -14.52
N GLU A 332 13.17 -1.99 -14.83
CA GLU A 332 13.84 -1.82 -16.11
C GLU A 332 14.91 -2.91 -16.34
N ALA A 333 15.72 -3.24 -15.31
CA ALA A 333 16.72 -4.29 -15.42
C ALA A 333 16.09 -5.68 -15.69
N ILE A 334 15.02 -6.04 -14.98
CA ILE A 334 14.26 -7.26 -15.24
C ILE A 334 13.70 -7.27 -16.66
N THR A 335 13.15 -6.14 -17.10
CA THR A 335 12.56 -6.01 -18.44
C THR A 335 13.62 -6.17 -19.53
N ILE A 336 14.83 -5.64 -19.33
CA ILE A 336 15.95 -5.82 -20.27
C ILE A 336 16.33 -7.30 -20.38
N GLU A 337 16.46 -8.03 -19.27
CA GLU A 337 16.77 -9.45 -19.30
C GLU A 337 15.63 -10.27 -19.94
N HIS A 338 14.38 -9.92 -19.65
CA HIS A 338 13.23 -10.49 -20.34
C HIS A 338 13.34 -10.30 -21.87
N GLU A 339 13.63 -9.11 -22.34
CA GLU A 339 13.74 -8.79 -23.77
C GLU A 339 14.92 -9.52 -24.42
N LYS A 340 16.08 -9.60 -23.77
CA LYS A 340 17.22 -10.37 -24.26
C LYS A 340 16.85 -11.84 -24.46
N ASN A 341 16.19 -12.44 -23.47
CA ASN A 341 15.77 -13.84 -23.54
C ASN A 341 14.63 -14.06 -24.54
N ARG A 342 13.72 -13.09 -24.71
CA ARG A 342 12.67 -13.12 -25.75
C ARG A 342 13.30 -13.13 -27.14
N ILE A 343 14.22 -12.23 -27.42
CA ILE A 343 14.94 -12.12 -28.70
C ILE A 343 15.78 -13.36 -28.96
N LYS A 344 16.44 -13.90 -27.94
CA LYS A 344 17.19 -15.18 -28.03
C LYS A 344 16.29 -16.35 -28.41
N ARG A 345 15.09 -16.45 -27.79
CA ARG A 345 14.10 -17.50 -28.11
C ARG A 345 13.58 -17.41 -29.56
N LEU A 346 13.58 -16.22 -30.15
CA LEU A 346 13.26 -16.00 -31.55
C LEU A 346 14.41 -16.31 -32.50
N GLY A 347 15.54 -16.77 -31.98
CA GLY A 347 16.74 -17.08 -32.78
C GLY A 347 17.50 -15.85 -33.29
N ARG A 348 17.24 -14.68 -32.73
CA ARG A 348 17.80 -13.39 -33.15
C ARG A 348 18.86 -12.88 -32.15
N GLU A 349 19.80 -13.76 -31.79
CA GLU A 349 20.91 -13.40 -30.90
C GLU A 349 21.75 -12.23 -31.43
N ASP A 350 21.75 -11.99 -32.74
CA ASP A 350 22.37 -10.85 -33.44
C ASP A 350 21.83 -9.51 -32.98
N LEU A 351 20.60 -9.46 -32.41
CA LEU A 351 19.96 -8.22 -31.95
C LEU A 351 20.16 -7.94 -30.45
N ILE A 352 20.61 -8.92 -29.66
CA ILE A 352 20.70 -8.78 -28.20
C ILE A 352 21.56 -7.56 -27.78
N HIS A 353 22.71 -7.37 -28.45
CA HIS A 353 23.62 -6.26 -28.15
C HIS A 353 23.06 -4.87 -28.54
N LYS A 354 21.96 -4.82 -29.29
CA LYS A 354 21.27 -3.59 -29.71
C LYS A 354 20.09 -3.22 -28.80
N ILE A 355 19.74 -4.08 -27.83
CA ILE A 355 18.76 -3.77 -26.79
C ILE A 355 19.41 -2.78 -25.82
N LEU A 356 18.81 -1.60 -25.67
CA LEU A 356 19.42 -0.48 -24.95
C LEU A 356 18.49 0.06 -23.88
N LYS A 357 18.99 0.17 -22.64
CA LYS A 357 18.40 1.06 -21.61
C LYS A 357 18.76 2.50 -21.99
N LEU A 358 17.78 3.39 -22.00
CA LEU A 358 18.01 4.80 -22.29
C LEU A 358 18.29 5.58 -21.00
N PRO A 359 19.25 6.50 -21.02
CA PRO A 359 19.47 7.39 -19.89
C PRO A 359 18.28 8.33 -19.69
N GLU A 360 17.78 8.47 -18.47
CA GLU A 360 16.65 9.34 -18.11
C GLU A 360 16.87 10.82 -18.51
N ASN A 361 18.12 11.29 -18.45
CA ASN A 361 18.45 12.67 -18.77
C ASN A 361 18.24 13.02 -20.26
N LEU A 362 18.04 12.03 -21.14
CA LEU A 362 17.74 12.26 -22.56
C LEU A 362 16.26 12.54 -22.82
N ALA A 363 15.39 12.32 -21.81
CA ALA A 363 13.95 12.56 -21.92
C ALA A 363 13.32 12.01 -23.21
N MET A 364 13.67 10.77 -23.59
CA MET A 364 13.23 10.15 -24.85
C MET A 364 11.76 9.71 -24.83
N GLY A 365 11.11 9.71 -23.63
CA GLY A 365 9.70 9.32 -23.45
C GLY A 365 9.46 7.81 -23.52
N TYR A 366 10.49 7.01 -23.31
CA TYR A 366 10.47 5.57 -23.08
C TYR A 366 11.81 5.10 -22.49
N ASP A 367 11.82 3.96 -21.81
CA ASP A 367 12.97 3.48 -21.02
C ASP A 367 13.91 2.56 -21.79
N ILE A 368 13.34 1.69 -22.65
CA ILE A 368 14.09 0.65 -23.33
C ILE A 368 13.77 0.65 -24.83
N LYS A 369 14.83 0.57 -25.64
CA LYS A 369 14.73 0.26 -27.07
C LYS A 369 14.97 -1.24 -27.28
N SER A 370 14.04 -1.91 -27.94
CA SER A 370 14.16 -3.33 -28.32
C SER A 370 13.64 -3.57 -29.75
N PHE A 371 13.37 -4.82 -30.10
CA PHE A 371 13.01 -5.24 -31.46
C PHE A 371 11.83 -6.20 -31.44
N LEU A 372 11.00 -6.17 -32.47
CA LEU A 372 9.90 -7.12 -32.64
C LEU A 372 10.42 -8.56 -32.84
N GLY A 373 11.39 -8.74 -33.69
CA GLY A 373 12.15 -10.00 -33.87
C GLY A 373 11.44 -11.07 -34.69
N GLU A 374 10.20 -10.84 -35.14
CA GLU A 374 9.37 -11.87 -35.80
C GLU A 374 9.64 -12.01 -37.30
N ASN A 375 10.32 -11.06 -37.96
CA ASN A 375 10.59 -11.04 -39.37
C ASN A 375 12.05 -10.64 -39.66
N GLU A 376 12.52 -10.80 -40.90
CA GLU A 376 13.83 -10.34 -41.33
C GLU A 376 13.99 -8.82 -41.26
N GLU A 377 12.88 -8.08 -41.18
CA GLU A 377 12.87 -6.61 -41.03
C GLU A 377 13.16 -6.17 -39.59
N PHE A 378 14.03 -5.17 -39.43
CA PHE A 378 14.41 -4.56 -38.18
C PHE A 378 13.30 -3.60 -37.68
N SER A 379 12.26 -4.13 -37.08
CA SER A 379 11.22 -3.30 -36.46
C SER A 379 11.61 -3.00 -35.03
N ASN A 380 11.93 -1.72 -34.73
CA ASN A 380 12.18 -1.26 -33.38
C ASN A 380 10.87 -1.22 -32.57
N ILE A 381 10.97 -1.55 -31.29
CA ILE A 381 9.93 -1.27 -30.31
C ILE A 381 10.49 -0.38 -29.20
N HIS A 382 9.62 0.50 -28.69
CA HIS A 382 9.92 1.50 -27.66
C HIS A 382 9.10 1.14 -26.41
N ILE A 383 9.80 0.76 -25.36
CA ILE A 383 9.18 0.19 -24.16
C ILE A 383 9.26 1.17 -23.02
N GLU A 384 8.12 1.55 -22.49
CA GLU A 384 7.98 2.23 -21.20
C GLU A 384 7.71 1.18 -20.13
N VAL A 385 8.48 1.22 -19.05
CA VAL A 385 8.38 0.26 -17.94
C VAL A 385 7.68 0.90 -16.76
N LYS A 386 6.63 0.28 -16.29
CA LYS A 386 5.93 0.67 -15.06
C LYS A 386 5.95 -0.49 -14.08
N THR A 387 6.58 -0.31 -12.93
CA THR A 387 6.75 -1.35 -11.91
C THR A 387 5.86 -1.08 -10.72
N THR A 388 5.19 -2.11 -10.23
CA THR A 388 4.37 -2.05 -9.02
C THR A 388 4.74 -3.15 -8.07
N ILE A 389 4.85 -2.82 -6.79
CA ILE A 389 5.02 -3.78 -5.69
C ILE A 389 3.75 -3.83 -4.87
N SER A 390 3.20 -5.05 -4.70
CA SER A 390 2.00 -5.30 -3.91
C SER A 390 2.10 -6.62 -3.16
N LYS A 391 1.32 -6.78 -2.09
CA LYS A 391 1.23 -8.09 -1.42
C LYS A 391 0.38 -9.06 -2.21
N ASN A 392 -0.71 -8.58 -2.78
CA ASN A 392 -1.70 -9.38 -3.50
C ASN A 392 -1.75 -9.02 -4.99
N LYS A 393 -2.39 -9.88 -5.77
CA LYS A 393 -2.71 -9.59 -7.16
C LYS A 393 -3.67 -8.39 -7.24
N LEU A 394 -3.30 -7.39 -8.03
CA LEU A 394 -4.16 -6.23 -8.30
C LEU A 394 -5.35 -6.62 -9.21
N ARG A 395 -6.51 -6.03 -8.97
CA ARG A 395 -7.73 -6.27 -9.77
C ARG A 395 -7.96 -5.21 -10.83
N VAL A 396 -7.56 -3.98 -10.53
CA VAL A 396 -7.66 -2.86 -11.45
C VAL A 396 -6.29 -2.25 -11.59
N HIS A 397 -5.88 -2.03 -12.80
CA HIS A 397 -4.58 -1.52 -13.14
C HIS A 397 -4.68 -0.13 -13.75
N SER A 398 -3.91 0.80 -13.23
CA SER A 398 -3.72 2.11 -13.84
C SER A 398 -2.28 2.53 -13.71
N PHE A 399 -1.84 3.40 -14.59
CA PHE A 399 -0.54 4.07 -14.52
C PHE A 399 -0.64 5.43 -15.20
N THR A 400 0.33 6.29 -14.90
CA THR A 400 0.41 7.61 -15.51
C THR A 400 1.58 7.65 -16.48
N LEU A 401 1.32 8.21 -17.65
CA LEU A 401 2.35 8.66 -18.57
C LEU A 401 2.57 10.17 -18.35
N THR A 402 3.81 10.58 -18.21
CA THR A 402 4.19 11.99 -18.26
C THR A 402 3.78 12.57 -19.61
N LYS A 403 3.75 13.89 -19.72
CA LYS A 403 3.43 14.55 -20.99
C LYS A 403 4.32 14.06 -22.12
N ASN A 404 5.63 13.98 -21.87
CA ASN A 404 6.59 13.53 -22.87
C ASN A 404 6.36 12.06 -23.29
N GLU A 405 6.16 11.13 -22.34
CA GLU A 405 5.85 9.73 -22.62
C GLU A 405 4.55 9.60 -23.42
N PHE A 406 3.54 10.41 -23.10
CA PHE A 406 2.27 10.41 -23.81
C PHE A 406 2.41 10.94 -25.24
N ASP A 407 3.12 12.04 -25.46
CA ASP A 407 3.38 12.61 -26.78
C ASP A 407 4.17 11.61 -27.65
N VAL A 408 5.15 10.92 -27.05
CA VAL A 408 5.94 9.89 -27.73
C VAL A 408 5.07 8.65 -28.05
N ALA A 409 4.20 8.22 -27.13
CA ALA A 409 3.25 7.13 -27.38
C ALA A 409 2.29 7.44 -28.53
N GLN A 410 1.85 8.72 -28.65
CA GLN A 410 1.03 9.17 -29.78
C GLN A 410 1.79 9.13 -31.12
N SER A 411 3.08 9.39 -31.08
CA SER A 411 3.96 9.43 -32.26
C SER A 411 4.33 8.03 -32.76
N TYR A 412 4.73 7.14 -31.84
CA TYR A 412 5.23 5.82 -32.18
C TYR A 412 4.14 4.74 -32.34
N ARG A 413 2.95 4.94 -31.77
CA ARG A 413 1.77 4.11 -31.96
C ARG A 413 2.06 2.59 -31.80
N GLU A 414 1.93 1.82 -32.86
CA GLU A 414 2.12 0.35 -32.87
C GLU A 414 3.50 -0.13 -32.45
N SER A 415 4.51 0.75 -32.51
CA SER A 415 5.85 0.47 -32.01
C SER A 415 6.08 0.91 -30.57
N TYR A 416 5.08 1.49 -29.90
CA TYR A 416 5.14 1.86 -28.48
C TYR A 416 4.46 0.82 -27.61
N TYR A 417 5.17 0.37 -26.58
CA TYR A 417 4.75 -0.69 -25.66
C TYR A 417 4.84 -0.21 -24.24
N ILE A 418 3.83 -0.53 -23.43
CA ILE A 418 3.91 -0.43 -21.96
C ILE A 418 4.17 -1.83 -21.42
N TYR A 419 5.24 -1.98 -20.68
CA TYR A 419 5.58 -3.18 -19.93
C TYR A 419 5.28 -2.95 -18.45
N ARG A 420 4.18 -3.53 -17.98
CA ARG A 420 3.73 -3.42 -16.60
C ARG A 420 4.26 -4.60 -15.81
N LEU A 421 5.35 -4.38 -15.06
CA LEU A 421 5.91 -5.41 -14.19
C LEU A 421 5.22 -5.38 -12.85
N LEU A 422 4.59 -6.49 -12.47
CA LEU A 422 3.97 -6.70 -11.17
C LEU A 422 4.83 -7.63 -10.33
N ILE A 423 5.27 -7.13 -9.19
CA ILE A 423 6.08 -7.84 -8.21
C ILE A 423 5.23 -8.08 -6.97
N SER A 424 5.01 -9.34 -6.63
CA SER A 424 4.33 -9.71 -5.39
C SER A 424 5.11 -10.79 -4.64
N SER A 425 4.70 -11.08 -3.41
CA SER A 425 5.31 -12.16 -2.63
C SER A 425 5.14 -13.56 -3.23
N SER A 426 4.21 -13.74 -4.17
CA SER A 426 3.89 -15.03 -4.78
C SER A 426 4.26 -15.13 -6.25
N GLU A 427 4.39 -14.02 -6.98
CA GLU A 427 4.60 -14.08 -8.43
C GLU A 427 5.24 -12.82 -9.01
N PHE A 428 5.98 -13.03 -10.09
CA PHE A 428 6.43 -11.99 -11.02
C PHE A 428 5.64 -12.13 -12.30
N LYS A 429 4.96 -11.07 -12.69
CA LYS A 429 4.21 -11.05 -13.94
C LYS A 429 4.48 -9.80 -14.73
N LEU A 430 4.53 -9.97 -16.04
CA LEU A 430 4.65 -8.90 -17.00
C LEU A 430 3.36 -8.81 -17.81
N PHE A 431 2.72 -7.65 -17.78
CA PHE A 431 1.59 -7.34 -18.63
C PHE A 431 2.02 -6.36 -19.72
N VAL A 432 1.81 -6.74 -20.97
CA VAL A 432 2.27 -6.00 -22.14
C VAL A 432 1.09 -5.35 -22.84
N ILE A 433 1.10 -4.03 -22.98
CA ILE A 433 0.12 -3.25 -23.73
C ILE A 433 0.82 -2.67 -24.96
N LYS A 434 0.49 -3.18 -26.13
CA LYS A 434 0.92 -2.62 -27.41
C LYS A 434 -0.02 -1.49 -27.82
N ASP A 435 0.52 -0.40 -28.34
CA ASP A 435 -0.21 0.78 -28.82
C ASP A 435 -1.32 1.24 -27.85
N PRO A 436 -0.98 1.79 -26.67
CA PRO A 436 -1.99 2.21 -25.69
C PRO A 436 -2.98 3.25 -26.27
N ILE A 437 -2.53 4.06 -27.23
CA ILE A 437 -3.38 5.05 -27.93
C ILE A 437 -4.36 4.37 -28.87
N GLY A 438 -3.95 3.35 -29.59
CA GLY A 438 -4.84 2.54 -30.42
C GLY A 438 -5.85 1.74 -29.61
N LYS A 439 -5.38 1.19 -28.47
CA LYS A 439 -6.28 0.49 -27.52
C LYS A 439 -7.34 1.43 -26.94
N PHE A 440 -7.01 2.70 -26.67
CA PHE A 440 -7.99 3.70 -26.28
C PHE A 440 -9.06 3.93 -27.36
N LYS A 441 -8.64 4.06 -28.64
CA LYS A 441 -9.57 4.21 -29.76
C LYS A 441 -10.47 2.99 -29.97
N GLN A 442 -10.11 1.83 -29.42
CA GLN A 442 -10.87 0.58 -29.46
C GLN A 442 -11.66 0.34 -28.16
N ASP A 443 -11.77 1.33 -27.27
CA ASP A 443 -12.43 1.24 -25.95
C ASP A 443 -11.84 0.15 -25.01
N LYS A 444 -10.61 -0.35 -25.29
CA LYS A 444 -9.94 -1.36 -24.48
C LYS A 444 -9.17 -0.80 -23.30
N VAL A 445 -8.84 0.49 -23.33
CA VAL A 445 -8.28 1.23 -22.20
C VAL A 445 -9.05 2.54 -22.01
N LYS A 446 -9.15 3.01 -20.77
CA LYS A 446 -9.67 4.34 -20.48
C LYS A 446 -8.51 5.32 -20.36
N LEU A 447 -8.63 6.47 -20.99
CA LEU A 447 -7.60 7.49 -21.00
C LEU A 447 -8.19 8.79 -20.45
N SER A 448 -7.49 9.36 -19.46
CA SER A 448 -7.78 10.67 -18.90
C SER A 448 -6.56 11.57 -19.09
N VAL A 449 -6.70 12.60 -19.91
CA VAL A 449 -5.61 13.52 -20.25
C VAL A 449 -5.66 14.74 -19.34
N SER A 450 -4.51 15.12 -18.77
CA SER A 450 -4.32 16.36 -18.02
C SER A 450 -2.96 16.99 -18.40
N ASP A 451 -1.99 17.01 -17.51
CA ASP A 451 -0.59 17.27 -17.84
C ASP A 451 0.14 15.92 -17.94
N GLY A 452 -0.04 15.25 -19.10
CA GLY A 452 0.25 13.83 -19.31
C GLY A 452 -1.04 13.03 -19.51
N ALA A 453 -0.98 11.71 -19.37
CA ALA A 453 -2.16 10.86 -19.53
C ALA A 453 -2.21 9.75 -18.50
N ARG A 454 -3.39 9.55 -17.92
CA ARG A 454 -3.68 8.38 -17.09
C ARG A 454 -4.35 7.30 -17.91
N ILE A 455 -3.79 6.13 -17.89
CA ILE A 455 -4.31 4.95 -18.54
C ILE A 455 -4.86 4.00 -17.47
N THR A 456 -6.13 3.62 -17.59
CA THR A 456 -6.74 2.55 -16.80
C THR A 456 -7.06 1.41 -17.74
N TYR A 457 -6.63 0.21 -17.40
CA TYR A 457 -6.72 -0.97 -18.25
C TYR A 457 -7.24 -2.18 -17.48
N THR A 458 -7.69 -3.19 -18.25
CA THR A 458 -8.11 -4.52 -17.76
C THR A 458 -7.31 -5.60 -18.47
N ASP A 459 -7.50 -6.85 -18.09
CA ASP A 459 -6.83 -8.00 -18.74
C ASP A 459 -7.10 -8.07 -20.26
N GLU A 460 -8.17 -7.44 -20.77
CA GLU A 460 -8.48 -7.37 -22.21
C GLU A 460 -7.64 -6.35 -22.99
N SER A 461 -6.90 -5.51 -22.28
CA SER A 461 -6.12 -4.42 -22.89
C SER A 461 -4.77 -4.86 -23.43
N GLY A 462 -4.28 -6.04 -23.05
CA GLY A 462 -2.96 -6.54 -23.39
C GLY A 462 -2.80 -8.01 -23.06
N ASP A 463 -1.56 -8.47 -23.00
CA ASP A 463 -1.22 -9.87 -22.84
C ASP A 463 -0.35 -10.09 -21.59
N TRP A 464 -0.67 -11.14 -20.84
CA TRP A 464 0.12 -11.58 -19.71
C TRP A 464 1.27 -12.47 -20.20
N HIS A 465 2.49 -12.13 -19.80
CA HIS A 465 3.68 -12.89 -20.10
C HIS A 465 4.34 -13.41 -18.82
N LYS A 466 4.89 -14.62 -18.88
CA LYS A 466 5.85 -15.07 -17.89
C LYS A 466 7.13 -14.23 -18.09
N VAL A 467 7.69 -13.70 -17.01
CA VAL A 467 9.00 -13.02 -17.08
C VAL A 467 10.05 -14.05 -17.49
N LEU A 468 10.79 -13.77 -18.55
CA LEU A 468 11.86 -14.63 -19.07
C LEU A 468 13.19 -14.12 -18.50
N ILE A 469 13.76 -14.85 -17.57
CA ILE A 469 15.02 -14.53 -16.92
C ILE A 469 15.97 -15.70 -17.07
#